data_e775b33cd6ded8d3860f48f3bc4806c6
#
_entry.id   e775b33cd6ded8d3860f48f3bc4806c6
#
_cell.length_a   1.000
_cell.length_b   1.000
_cell.length_c   1.000
_cell.angle_alpha   90.00
_cell.angle_beta   90.00
_cell.angle_gamma   90.00
#
_symmetry.space_group_name_H-M   'P 1'
#
loop_
_entity.id
_entity.type
_entity.pdbx_description
1 polymer ?
#
loop_
_entity_poly.entity_id
_entity_poly.type
_entity_poly.pdbx_seq_one_letter_code
_entity_poly.pdbx_strand_id
1 'polypeptide(L)'
;MLRNVSAVAFGITLSLVSAGTFAHGGHHHGAPLSDIERQESEGIFDDSNVKDRQLSDWDGVWQSLNPYLLRGDLDTVLQHKAQEGEKTLEEYRAYYKKGYATDVDMISIENNVIEFHRGDNVSACHYDYIGFKILTYVSGKKGVRYLFECRDKQSKAPAYVQFSDHTIAPRKSAHFHIFFGNTSQQALLGEMDNWPTFYPWALSKAQIVEEMLHH
;
A
#
# COMPACT_ATOMS: atom_id res chain seq x y z
N MET A 1 -39.16 76.95 25.63
CA MET A 1 -39.57 75.68 25.02
C MET A 1 -38.53 75.30 23.98
N LEU A 2 -37.50 74.55 24.34
CA LEU A 2 -36.45 74.10 23.41
C LEU A 2 -36.64 72.58 23.20
N ARG A 3 -36.82 72.20 21.98
CA ARG A 3 -36.89 70.81 21.52
C ARG A 3 -35.52 70.35 21.15
N ASN A 4 -34.99 69.38 21.87
CA ASN A 4 -33.75 68.66 21.53
C ASN A 4 -34.02 67.69 20.39
N VAL A 5 -33.22 67.80 19.34
CA VAL A 5 -33.17 66.84 18.22
C VAL A 5 -31.96 65.98 18.43
N SER A 6 -32.21 64.71 18.74
CA SER A 6 -31.13 63.68 18.83
C SER A 6 -30.80 63.16 17.45
N ALA A 7 -29.54 63.25 17.08
CA ALA A 7 -28.98 62.65 15.87
C ALA A 7 -28.71 61.20 16.11
N VAL A 8 -29.30 60.32 15.32
CA VAL A 8 -29.01 58.86 15.28
C VAL A 8 -27.90 58.60 14.28
N ALA A 9 -26.76 58.19 14.77
CA ALA A 9 -25.65 57.76 13.92
C ALA A 9 -25.88 56.30 13.49
N PHE A 10 -26.00 56.05 12.17
CA PHE A 10 -26.08 54.73 11.58
C PHE A 10 -24.64 54.20 11.44
N GLY A 11 -24.29 53.23 12.32
CA GLY A 11 -23.05 52.48 12.19
C GLY A 11 -23.21 51.37 11.14
N ILE A 12 -22.48 51.49 10.06
CA ILE A 12 -22.36 50.44 9.03
C ILE A 12 -21.35 49.40 9.56
N THR A 13 -21.83 48.27 10.01
CA THR A 13 -20.97 47.12 10.31
C THR A 13 -20.61 46.39 9.02
N LEU A 14 -19.35 46.54 8.61
CA LEU A 14 -18.77 45.81 7.49
C LEU A 14 -18.50 44.36 7.96
N SER A 15 -19.38 43.42 7.58
CA SER A 15 -19.16 42.01 7.80
C SER A 15 -18.10 41.48 6.86
N LEU A 16 -16.89 41.23 7.37
CA LEU A 16 -15.84 40.50 6.66
C LEU A 16 -16.32 39.04 6.53
N VAL A 17 -16.72 38.68 5.31
CA VAL A 17 -16.89 37.26 4.93
C VAL A 17 -15.48 36.70 4.75
N SER A 18 -15.00 35.97 5.72
CA SER A 18 -13.80 35.14 5.57
C SER A 18 -14.13 34.01 4.60
N ALA A 19 -13.63 34.12 3.37
CA ALA A 19 -13.58 33.01 2.43
C ALA A 19 -12.69 31.93 3.05
N GLY A 20 -13.32 30.87 3.58
CA GLY A 20 -12.63 29.67 3.99
C GLY A 20 -11.99 29.07 2.73
N THR A 21 -10.69 29.19 2.63
CA THR A 21 -9.89 28.38 1.69
C THR A 21 -10.05 26.92 2.14
N PHE A 22 -10.84 26.16 1.39
CA PHE A 22 -10.78 24.71 1.46
C PHE A 22 -9.36 24.32 1.03
N ALA A 23 -8.50 24.02 2.01
CA ALA A 23 -7.25 23.35 1.75
C ALA A 23 -7.62 22.02 1.07
N HIS A 24 -7.33 21.91 -0.22
CA HIS A 24 -7.27 20.62 -0.89
C HIS A 24 -6.29 19.78 -0.08
N GLY A 25 -6.78 18.69 0.48
CA GLY A 25 -5.95 17.73 1.20
C GLY A 25 -4.83 17.32 0.28
N GLY A 26 -3.61 17.77 0.62
CA GLY A 26 -2.41 17.38 -0.12
C GLY A 26 -2.31 15.87 -0.07
N HIS A 27 -2.30 15.24 -1.22
CA HIS A 27 -1.94 13.86 -1.36
C HIS A 27 -0.53 13.73 -0.78
N HIS A 28 -0.38 12.97 0.30
CA HIS A 28 0.92 12.59 0.81
C HIS A 28 1.55 11.56 -0.14
N HIS A 29 1.93 12.02 -1.32
CA HIS A 29 2.96 11.32 -2.08
C HIS A 29 4.22 11.43 -1.22
N GLY A 30 4.79 10.29 -0.82
CA GLY A 30 6.10 10.29 -0.18
C GLY A 30 7.08 11.10 -1.04
N ALA A 31 8.12 11.66 -0.43
CA ALA A 31 9.14 12.40 -1.18
C ALA A 31 9.58 11.57 -2.41
N PRO A 32 9.80 12.20 -3.59
CA PRO A 32 10.24 11.49 -4.79
C PRO A 32 11.47 10.62 -4.47
N LEU A 33 11.52 9.42 -5.05
CA LEU A 33 12.67 8.54 -4.91
C LEU A 33 13.90 9.21 -5.52
N SER A 34 15.03 9.14 -4.82
CA SER A 34 16.35 9.45 -5.38
C SER A 34 16.68 8.44 -6.50
N ASP A 35 17.68 8.76 -7.33
CA ASP A 35 18.11 7.84 -8.39
C ASP A 35 18.60 6.48 -7.83
N ILE A 36 19.22 6.48 -6.65
CA ILE A 36 19.64 5.26 -5.96
C ILE A 36 18.42 4.46 -5.51
N GLU A 37 17.45 5.08 -4.82
CA GLU A 37 16.23 4.41 -4.37
C GLU A 37 15.40 3.87 -5.55
N ARG A 38 15.45 4.52 -6.72
CA ARG A 38 14.82 4.03 -7.94
C ARG A 38 15.50 2.77 -8.45
N GLN A 39 16.83 2.73 -8.52
CA GLN A 39 17.57 1.52 -8.86
C GLN A 39 17.30 0.38 -7.87
N GLU A 40 17.28 0.69 -6.57
CA GLU A 40 16.93 -0.27 -5.52
C GLU A 40 15.53 -0.85 -5.71
N SER A 41 14.54 -0.01 -6.03
CA SER A 41 13.16 -0.44 -6.31
C SER A 41 13.04 -1.32 -7.56
N GLU A 42 13.94 -1.16 -8.52
CA GLU A 42 14.05 -2.00 -9.71
C GLU A 42 14.82 -3.31 -9.47
N GLY A 43 15.27 -3.55 -8.24
CA GLY A 43 16.00 -4.75 -7.86
C GLY A 43 17.48 -4.71 -8.17
N ILE A 44 18.07 -3.50 -8.30
CA ILE A 44 19.49 -3.26 -8.57
C ILE A 44 20.12 -2.62 -7.32
N PHE A 45 20.69 -3.44 -6.45
CA PHE A 45 21.31 -2.99 -5.19
C PHE A 45 22.38 -3.97 -4.69
N ASP A 46 23.28 -3.47 -3.84
CA ASP A 46 24.21 -4.31 -3.10
C ASP A 46 23.51 -4.91 -1.88
N ASP A 47 23.77 -6.19 -1.57
CA ASP A 47 23.16 -6.91 -0.44
C ASP A 47 23.45 -6.22 0.90
N SER A 48 24.61 -5.57 1.03
CA SER A 48 24.99 -4.81 2.23
C SER A 48 24.14 -3.56 2.49
N ASN A 49 23.42 -3.08 1.47
CA ASN A 49 22.51 -1.92 1.61
C ASN A 49 21.17 -2.31 2.23
N VAL A 50 20.80 -3.59 2.19
CA VAL A 50 19.55 -4.07 2.79
C VAL A 50 19.60 -3.91 4.31
N LYS A 51 18.56 -3.31 4.89
CA LYS A 51 18.45 -3.06 6.33
C LYS A 51 17.23 -3.75 6.90
N ASP A 52 17.32 -4.12 8.19
CA ASP A 52 16.16 -4.58 8.94
C ASP A 52 15.05 -3.52 8.95
N ARG A 53 13.79 -3.98 8.88
CA ARG A 53 12.62 -3.12 8.91
C ARG A 53 11.66 -3.57 10.01
N GLN A 54 10.88 -2.64 10.53
CA GLN A 54 9.89 -2.91 11.55
C GLN A 54 8.51 -3.01 10.91
N LEU A 55 7.58 -3.76 11.51
CA LEU A 55 6.21 -3.86 11.00
C LEU A 55 5.50 -2.52 10.90
N SER A 56 5.91 -1.54 11.72
CA SER A 56 5.43 -0.15 11.67
C SER A 56 5.67 0.57 10.33
N ASP A 57 6.59 0.08 9.49
CA ASP A 57 6.76 0.62 8.13
C ASP A 57 5.52 0.38 7.26
N TRP A 58 4.73 -0.63 7.61
CA TRP A 58 3.46 -1.00 6.96
C TRP A 58 2.22 -0.63 7.78
N ASP A 59 2.33 0.10 8.90
CA ASP A 59 1.17 0.53 9.68
C ASP A 59 0.15 1.26 8.81
N GLY A 60 -1.12 0.93 9.00
CA GLY A 60 -2.25 1.54 8.31
C GLY A 60 -3.33 0.54 7.95
N VAL A 61 -4.31 1.02 7.19
CA VAL A 61 -5.40 0.20 6.63
C VAL A 61 -5.19 0.10 5.13
N TRP A 62 -5.30 -1.11 4.61
CA TRP A 62 -4.89 -1.48 3.26
C TRP A 62 -5.99 -2.26 2.55
N GLN A 63 -6.24 -1.95 1.29
CA GLN A 63 -7.24 -2.61 0.44
C GLN A 63 -6.57 -3.48 -0.62
N SER A 64 -7.18 -4.65 -0.88
CA SER A 64 -6.71 -5.60 -1.89
C SER A 64 -6.97 -5.09 -3.31
N LEU A 65 -6.01 -5.31 -4.22
CA LEU A 65 -6.19 -5.08 -5.66
C LEU A 65 -7.03 -6.15 -6.35
N ASN A 66 -7.17 -7.33 -5.76
CA ASN A 66 -7.89 -8.44 -6.39
C ASN A 66 -9.33 -8.08 -6.80
N PRO A 67 -10.17 -7.44 -5.95
CA PRO A 67 -11.51 -7.02 -6.34
C PRO A 67 -11.53 -6.02 -7.51
N TYR A 68 -10.57 -5.10 -7.58
CA TYR A 68 -10.46 -4.12 -8.67
C TYR A 68 -10.16 -4.80 -10.00
N LEU A 69 -9.21 -5.76 -9.99
CA LEU A 69 -8.88 -6.55 -11.18
C LEU A 69 -10.08 -7.36 -11.69
N LEU A 70 -10.79 -8.05 -10.78
CA LEU A 70 -11.93 -8.90 -11.14
C LEU A 70 -13.11 -8.12 -11.71
N ARG A 71 -13.30 -6.86 -11.31
CA ARG A 71 -14.34 -5.97 -11.88
C ARG A 71 -13.93 -5.29 -13.18
N GLY A 72 -12.65 -5.41 -13.60
CA GLY A 72 -12.11 -4.72 -14.77
C GLY A 72 -11.68 -3.27 -14.49
N ASP A 73 -11.66 -2.84 -13.24
CA ASP A 73 -11.26 -1.48 -12.83
C ASP A 73 -9.79 -1.17 -13.18
N LEU A 74 -8.95 -2.20 -13.39
CA LEU A 74 -7.54 -2.08 -13.76
C LEU A 74 -7.27 -2.26 -15.26
N ASP A 75 -8.31 -2.34 -16.10
CA ASP A 75 -8.14 -2.62 -17.54
C ASP A 75 -7.26 -1.60 -18.26
N THR A 76 -7.35 -0.33 -17.88
CA THR A 76 -6.49 0.73 -18.44
C THR A 76 -5.01 0.48 -18.14
N VAL A 77 -4.69 0.02 -16.93
CA VAL A 77 -3.31 -0.34 -16.54
C VAL A 77 -2.83 -1.55 -17.36
N LEU A 78 -3.68 -2.57 -17.50
CA LEU A 78 -3.32 -3.77 -18.28
C LEU A 78 -3.14 -3.47 -19.76
N GLN A 79 -3.96 -2.57 -20.33
CA GLN A 79 -3.80 -2.10 -21.71
C GLN A 79 -2.48 -1.36 -21.89
N HIS A 80 -2.13 -0.47 -20.98
CA HIS A 80 -0.86 0.24 -21.01
C HIS A 80 0.32 -0.72 -20.96
N LYS A 81 0.32 -1.67 -20.02
CA LYS A 81 1.37 -2.70 -19.93
C LYS A 81 1.45 -3.59 -21.18
N ALA A 82 0.34 -3.86 -21.85
CA ALA A 82 0.33 -4.62 -23.09
C ALA A 82 0.87 -3.83 -24.29
N GLN A 83 0.79 -2.51 -24.27
CA GLN A 83 1.37 -1.65 -25.29
C GLN A 83 2.90 -1.51 -25.16
N GLU A 84 3.42 -1.56 -23.93
CA GLU A 84 4.84 -1.35 -23.64
C GLU A 84 5.63 -2.66 -23.44
N GLY A 85 4.94 -3.75 -23.12
CA GLY A 85 5.53 -5.04 -22.78
C GLY A 85 5.42 -6.09 -23.88
N GLU A 86 5.82 -7.31 -23.53
CA GLU A 86 5.88 -8.44 -24.48
C GLU A 86 4.61 -9.30 -24.49
N LYS A 87 3.68 -9.09 -23.52
CA LYS A 87 2.47 -9.90 -23.37
C LYS A 87 1.25 -9.20 -23.95
N THR A 88 0.32 -9.98 -24.47
CA THR A 88 -1.01 -9.51 -24.87
C THR A 88 -1.81 -9.07 -23.62
N LEU A 89 -2.87 -8.30 -23.83
CA LEU A 89 -3.79 -7.89 -22.77
C LEU A 89 -4.35 -9.09 -21.98
N GLU A 90 -4.73 -10.17 -22.70
CA GLU A 90 -5.28 -11.38 -22.07
C GLU A 90 -4.22 -12.12 -21.23
N GLU A 91 -2.99 -12.18 -21.71
CA GLU A 91 -1.87 -12.77 -20.95
C GLU A 91 -1.57 -11.95 -19.69
N TYR A 92 -1.57 -10.62 -19.79
CA TYR A 92 -1.42 -9.75 -18.60
C TYR A 92 -2.60 -9.95 -17.63
N ARG A 93 -3.82 -10.02 -18.12
CA ARG A 93 -5.01 -10.29 -17.28
C ARG A 93 -4.88 -11.62 -16.54
N ALA A 94 -4.48 -12.68 -17.24
CA ALA A 94 -4.26 -13.99 -16.62
C ALA A 94 -3.14 -13.97 -15.59
N TYR A 95 -2.04 -13.29 -15.90
CA TYR A 95 -0.88 -13.13 -15.02
C TYR A 95 -1.27 -12.41 -13.72
N TYR A 96 -1.91 -11.25 -13.81
CA TYR A 96 -2.33 -10.49 -12.62
C TYR A 96 -3.46 -11.18 -11.86
N LYS A 97 -4.36 -11.89 -12.54
CA LYS A 97 -5.41 -12.69 -11.89
C LYS A 97 -4.81 -13.79 -11.00
N LYS A 98 -3.72 -14.42 -11.43
CA LYS A 98 -2.96 -15.36 -10.60
C LYS A 98 -2.20 -14.63 -9.50
N GLY A 99 -1.49 -13.57 -9.84
CA GLY A 99 -0.64 -12.80 -8.93
C GLY A 99 -1.40 -12.18 -7.76
N TYR A 100 -2.53 -11.54 -8.02
CA TYR A 100 -3.31 -10.82 -7.00
C TYR A 100 -4.33 -11.68 -6.26
N ALA A 101 -4.51 -12.94 -6.67
CA ALA A 101 -5.53 -13.81 -6.08
C ALA A 101 -5.38 -13.91 -4.56
N THR A 102 -6.44 -13.55 -3.85
CA THR A 102 -6.55 -13.65 -2.39
C THR A 102 -8.01 -13.61 -1.96
N ASP A 103 -8.30 -14.19 -0.81
CA ASP A 103 -9.58 -14.10 -0.12
C ASP A 103 -9.59 -12.97 0.94
N VAL A 104 -8.47 -12.26 1.10
CA VAL A 104 -8.36 -11.14 2.04
C VAL A 104 -8.72 -9.83 1.32
N ASP A 105 -9.77 -9.17 1.81
CA ASP A 105 -10.26 -7.91 1.22
C ASP A 105 -9.51 -6.70 1.76
N MET A 106 -9.16 -6.73 3.05
CA MET A 106 -8.52 -5.65 3.76
C MET A 106 -7.52 -6.17 4.79
N ILE A 107 -6.44 -5.43 4.99
CA ILE A 107 -5.45 -5.66 6.05
C ILE A 107 -5.37 -4.38 6.90
N SER A 108 -5.39 -4.53 8.23
CA SER A 108 -5.08 -3.46 9.18
C SER A 108 -3.81 -3.82 9.93
N ILE A 109 -2.89 -2.88 10.03
CA ILE A 109 -1.59 -3.07 10.72
C ILE A 109 -1.40 -1.92 11.69
N GLU A 110 -1.30 -2.26 12.98
CA GLU A 110 -1.06 -1.30 14.06
C GLU A 110 -0.44 -2.01 15.27
N ASN A 111 0.52 -1.37 15.94
CA ASN A 111 1.13 -1.87 17.18
C ASN A 111 1.66 -3.32 17.08
N ASN A 112 2.27 -3.68 15.96
CA ASN A 112 2.74 -5.03 15.63
C ASN A 112 1.63 -6.08 15.52
N VAL A 113 0.37 -5.69 15.42
CA VAL A 113 -0.76 -6.58 15.12
C VAL A 113 -1.11 -6.45 13.64
N ILE A 114 -1.31 -7.58 12.98
CA ILE A 114 -1.91 -7.65 11.64
C ILE A 114 -3.29 -8.27 11.77
N GLU A 115 -4.30 -7.57 11.27
CA GLU A 115 -5.65 -8.09 11.09
C GLU A 115 -5.91 -8.38 9.63
N PHE A 116 -6.42 -9.58 9.36
CA PHE A 116 -6.82 -10.04 8.03
C PHE A 116 -8.34 -10.10 7.97
N HIS A 117 -8.94 -9.29 7.10
CA HIS A 117 -10.39 -9.21 6.91
C HIS A 117 -10.81 -9.98 5.65
N ARG A 118 -11.77 -10.90 5.80
CA ARG A 118 -12.39 -11.72 4.75
C ARG A 118 -13.89 -11.58 4.86
N GLY A 119 -14.47 -10.55 4.22
CA GLY A 119 -15.83 -10.12 4.50
C GLY A 119 -15.99 -9.81 5.99
N ASP A 120 -16.96 -10.43 6.64
CA ASP A 120 -17.24 -10.22 8.08
C ASP A 120 -16.30 -10.99 9.02
N ASN A 121 -15.43 -11.84 8.47
CA ASN A 121 -14.50 -12.64 9.28
C ASN A 121 -13.18 -11.90 9.43
N VAL A 122 -12.76 -11.69 10.68
CA VAL A 122 -11.48 -11.07 11.03
C VAL A 122 -10.63 -12.07 11.80
N SER A 123 -9.37 -12.18 11.42
CA SER A 123 -8.37 -12.91 12.18
C SER A 123 -7.16 -12.02 12.42
N ALA A 124 -6.65 -12.00 13.65
CA ALA A 124 -5.57 -11.11 14.05
C ALA A 124 -4.49 -11.85 14.84
N CYS A 125 -3.26 -11.38 14.71
CA CYS A 125 -2.15 -11.84 15.53
C CYS A 125 -1.14 -10.73 15.77
N HIS A 126 -0.43 -10.80 16.86
CA HIS A 126 0.76 -9.99 17.10
C HIS A 126 1.97 -10.69 16.44
N TYR A 127 2.69 -9.98 15.57
CA TYR A 127 3.78 -10.54 14.79
C TYR A 127 5.13 -10.03 15.27
N ASP A 128 6.10 -10.95 15.32
CA ASP A 128 7.50 -10.65 15.56
C ASP A 128 8.27 -10.65 14.24
N TYR A 129 9.12 -9.65 14.07
CA TYR A 129 10.10 -9.64 12.99
C TYR A 129 11.18 -10.68 13.23
N ILE A 130 11.48 -11.48 12.21
CA ILE A 130 12.48 -12.57 12.30
C ILE A 130 13.60 -12.44 11.27
N GLY A 131 13.71 -11.30 10.58
CA GLY A 131 14.75 -11.02 9.60
C GLY A 131 14.23 -10.84 8.19
N PHE A 132 15.14 -10.80 7.23
CA PHE A 132 14.81 -10.67 5.81
C PHE A 132 15.52 -11.74 4.98
N LYS A 133 15.06 -11.89 3.73
CA LYS A 133 15.74 -12.70 2.70
C LYS A 133 15.82 -11.92 1.40
N ILE A 134 17.00 -11.92 0.81
CA ILE A 134 17.23 -11.39 -0.54
C ILE A 134 16.99 -12.55 -1.51
N LEU A 135 16.14 -12.32 -2.50
CA LEU A 135 15.84 -13.24 -3.58
C LEU A 135 16.46 -12.71 -4.87
N THR A 136 17.09 -13.59 -5.63
CA THR A 136 17.58 -13.26 -6.97
C THR A 136 16.67 -13.96 -7.99
N TYR A 137 16.06 -13.17 -8.86
CA TYR A 137 15.17 -13.66 -9.91
C TYR A 137 15.95 -14.12 -11.14
N VAL A 138 15.30 -14.87 -12.04
CA VAL A 138 15.90 -15.34 -13.30
C VAL A 138 16.44 -14.18 -14.16
N SER A 139 15.82 -13.02 -14.07
CA SER A 139 16.28 -11.79 -14.75
C SER A 139 17.60 -11.22 -14.20
N GLY A 140 18.11 -11.74 -13.10
CA GLY A 140 19.23 -11.18 -12.34
C GLY A 140 18.88 -10.04 -11.40
N LYS A 141 17.65 -9.52 -11.46
CA LYS A 141 17.13 -8.54 -10.50
C LYS A 141 16.90 -9.18 -9.14
N LYS A 142 16.95 -8.38 -8.08
CA LYS A 142 16.77 -8.84 -6.71
C LYS A 142 15.50 -8.27 -6.10
N GLY A 143 14.96 -8.98 -5.11
CA GLY A 143 13.88 -8.50 -4.25
C GLY A 143 14.17 -8.85 -2.80
N VAL A 144 13.57 -8.13 -1.87
CA VAL A 144 13.69 -8.41 -0.44
C VAL A 144 12.34 -8.83 0.11
N ARG A 145 12.33 -9.90 0.89
CA ARG A 145 11.19 -10.32 1.71
C ARG A 145 11.51 -10.14 3.17
N TYR A 146 10.69 -9.35 3.87
CA TYR A 146 10.77 -9.13 5.31
C TYR A 146 9.83 -10.09 6.01
N LEU A 147 10.36 -10.89 6.93
CA LEU A 147 9.73 -12.08 7.48
C LEU A 147 9.19 -11.79 8.88
N PHE A 148 7.95 -12.21 9.12
CA PHE A 148 7.26 -12.04 10.39
C PHE A 148 6.60 -13.35 10.81
N GLU A 149 6.53 -13.61 12.12
CA GLU A 149 5.93 -14.82 12.70
C GLU A 149 4.91 -14.45 13.77
N CYS A 150 3.74 -15.07 13.70
CA CYS A 150 2.68 -14.90 14.68
C CYS A 150 3.10 -15.49 16.03
N ARG A 151 2.99 -14.69 17.11
CA ARG A 151 3.29 -15.14 18.48
C ARG A 151 2.30 -16.17 19.01
N ASP A 152 1.03 -15.99 18.70
CA ASP A 152 -0.04 -16.84 19.21
C ASP A 152 -0.26 -18.05 18.31
N LYS A 153 0.19 -19.20 18.76
CA LYS A 153 0.04 -20.47 18.05
C LYS A 153 -1.42 -20.94 17.94
N GLN A 154 -2.36 -20.32 18.69
CA GLN A 154 -3.80 -20.64 18.64
C GLN A 154 -4.58 -19.63 17.77
N SER A 155 -3.94 -18.56 17.30
CA SER A 155 -4.56 -17.61 16.40
C SER A 155 -5.01 -18.29 15.11
N LYS A 156 -6.14 -17.78 14.56
CA LYS A 156 -6.63 -18.16 13.22
C LYS A 156 -5.98 -17.32 12.12
N ALA A 157 -5.18 -16.29 12.46
CA ALA A 157 -4.38 -15.56 11.52
C ALA A 157 -3.22 -16.41 10.97
N PRO A 158 -2.66 -16.10 9.80
CA PRO A 158 -1.53 -16.82 9.24
C PRO A 158 -0.35 -16.88 10.22
N ALA A 159 0.26 -18.05 10.38
CA ALA A 159 1.41 -18.23 11.26
C ALA A 159 2.65 -17.48 10.74
N TYR A 160 2.79 -17.37 9.44
CA TYR A 160 3.94 -16.77 8.75
C TYR A 160 3.46 -15.72 7.77
N VAL A 161 4.15 -14.56 7.75
CA VAL A 161 3.90 -13.46 6.84
C VAL A 161 5.22 -12.93 6.30
N GLN A 162 5.22 -12.55 5.03
CA GLN A 162 6.35 -11.87 4.40
C GLN A 162 5.84 -10.67 3.61
N PHE A 163 6.51 -9.53 3.75
CA PHE A 163 6.25 -8.32 2.98
C PHE A 163 7.35 -8.06 1.96
N SER A 164 6.97 -7.52 0.82
CA SER A 164 7.86 -6.95 -0.20
C SER A 164 7.20 -5.72 -0.80
N ASP A 165 7.91 -4.59 -0.85
CA ASP A 165 7.35 -3.31 -1.30
C ASP A 165 8.34 -2.48 -2.11
N HIS A 166 9.30 -3.14 -2.77
CA HIS A 166 10.34 -2.52 -3.58
C HIS A 166 11.30 -1.59 -2.83
N THR A 167 11.27 -1.60 -1.48
CA THR A 167 12.22 -0.85 -0.65
C THR A 167 13.10 -1.78 0.16
N ILE A 168 14.35 -1.38 0.37
CA ILE A 168 15.37 -2.23 1.03
C ILE A 168 15.86 -1.66 2.36
N ALA A 169 15.33 -0.50 2.77
CA ALA A 169 15.65 0.19 4.02
C ALA A 169 14.37 0.71 4.71
N PRO A 170 14.43 1.06 6.01
CA PRO A 170 13.29 1.57 6.75
C PRO A 170 12.62 2.76 6.04
N ARG A 171 11.36 2.59 5.68
CA ARG A 171 10.52 3.60 5.02
C ARG A 171 9.06 3.21 5.13
N LYS A 172 8.16 4.18 5.27
CA LYS A 172 6.72 3.95 5.17
C LYS A 172 6.37 3.40 3.79
N SER A 173 5.68 2.27 3.75
CA SER A 173 5.26 1.63 2.51
C SER A 173 4.18 2.44 1.80
N ALA A 174 4.29 2.57 0.47
CA ALA A 174 3.25 3.17 -0.37
C ALA A 174 2.24 2.10 -0.87
N HIS A 175 2.69 0.89 -1.11
CA HIS A 175 1.93 -0.32 -1.39
C HIS A 175 2.83 -1.51 -1.07
N PHE A 176 2.26 -2.71 -1.00
CA PHE A 176 3.06 -3.90 -0.77
C PHE A 176 2.46 -5.15 -1.41
N HIS A 177 3.36 -6.10 -1.66
CA HIS A 177 3.03 -7.50 -1.91
C HIS A 177 3.17 -8.26 -0.60
N ILE A 178 2.24 -9.20 -0.34
CA ILE A 178 2.25 -9.99 0.88
C ILE A 178 2.17 -11.48 0.55
N PHE A 179 2.91 -12.27 1.31
CA PHE A 179 2.91 -13.72 1.25
C PHE A 179 2.60 -14.23 2.64
N PHE A 180 1.57 -15.07 2.79
CA PHE A 180 1.15 -15.52 4.10
C PHE A 180 0.63 -16.96 4.07
N GLY A 181 0.77 -17.64 5.18
CA GLY A 181 0.34 -19.05 5.30
C GLY A 181 0.71 -19.68 6.62
N ASN A 182 0.47 -21.01 6.74
CA ASN A 182 0.64 -21.75 7.97
C ASN A 182 1.69 -22.86 7.89
N THR A 183 2.33 -23.05 6.73
CA THR A 183 3.28 -24.16 6.53
C THR A 183 4.66 -23.84 7.07
N SER A 184 5.34 -22.86 6.48
CA SER A 184 6.66 -22.37 6.92
C SER A 184 7.08 -21.13 6.16
N GLN A 185 8.04 -20.38 6.70
CA GLN A 185 8.69 -19.27 5.98
C GLN A 185 9.35 -19.74 4.69
N GLN A 186 9.99 -20.93 4.70
CA GLN A 186 10.64 -21.46 3.50
C GLN A 186 9.65 -21.78 2.40
N ALA A 187 8.45 -22.27 2.72
CA ALA A 187 7.39 -22.50 1.74
C ALA A 187 6.94 -21.19 1.09
N LEU A 188 6.78 -20.12 1.88
CA LEU A 188 6.42 -18.80 1.37
C LEU A 188 7.53 -18.17 0.50
N LEU A 189 8.81 -18.40 0.84
CA LEU A 189 9.94 -17.93 0.02
C LEU A 189 9.97 -18.60 -1.36
N GLY A 190 9.41 -19.81 -1.49
CA GLY A 190 9.27 -20.51 -2.76
C GLY A 190 8.10 -20.04 -3.63
N GLU A 191 7.16 -19.25 -3.06
CA GLU A 191 6.02 -18.73 -3.81
C GLU A 191 6.44 -17.54 -4.68
N MET A 192 6.33 -17.71 -6.01
CA MET A 192 6.73 -16.70 -6.98
C MET A 192 5.58 -16.25 -7.91
N ASP A 193 4.47 -16.99 -7.89
CA ASP A 193 3.38 -16.80 -8.83
C ASP A 193 2.17 -16.06 -8.24
N ASN A 194 1.99 -16.15 -6.93
CA ASN A 194 0.92 -15.48 -6.18
C ASN A 194 1.52 -14.47 -5.20
N TRP A 195 1.24 -13.20 -5.44
CA TRP A 195 1.77 -12.05 -4.71
C TRP A 195 0.67 -11.01 -4.51
N PRO A 196 -0.36 -11.32 -3.68
CA PRO A 196 -1.45 -10.40 -3.36
C PRO A 196 -0.92 -9.02 -3.03
N THR A 197 -1.51 -8.00 -3.65
CA THR A 197 -1.04 -6.62 -3.58
C THR A 197 -2.08 -5.74 -2.90
N PHE A 198 -1.59 -4.88 -2.02
CA PHE A 198 -2.42 -4.00 -1.20
C PHE A 198 -1.96 -2.55 -1.34
N TYR A 199 -2.94 -1.66 -1.47
CA TYR A 199 -2.77 -0.21 -1.50
C TYR A 199 -3.45 0.44 -0.29
N PRO A 200 -3.05 1.65 0.13
CA PRO A 200 -3.70 2.35 1.22
C PRO A 200 -5.21 2.46 1.00
N TRP A 201 -5.98 2.17 2.05
CA TRP A 201 -7.45 2.27 2.01
C TRP A 201 -7.96 3.65 1.63
N ALA A 202 -7.20 4.71 1.98
CA ALA A 202 -7.54 6.08 1.68
C ALA A 202 -7.50 6.44 0.19
N LEU A 203 -6.83 5.64 -0.65
CA LEU A 203 -6.75 5.89 -2.09
C LEU A 203 -8.05 5.48 -2.78
N SER A 204 -8.56 6.37 -3.61
CA SER A 204 -9.64 6.06 -4.55
C SER A 204 -9.13 5.16 -5.68
N LYS A 205 -10.05 4.50 -6.37
CA LYS A 205 -9.75 3.73 -7.59
C LYS A 205 -8.93 4.52 -8.60
N ALA A 206 -9.30 5.78 -8.86
CA ALA A 206 -8.61 6.61 -9.85
C ALA A 206 -7.14 6.87 -9.44
N GLN A 207 -6.89 7.10 -8.16
CA GLN A 207 -5.54 7.28 -7.64
C GLN A 207 -4.71 6.00 -7.71
N ILE A 208 -5.31 4.84 -7.39
CA ILE A 208 -4.63 3.53 -7.53
C ILE A 208 -4.23 3.29 -8.99
N VAL A 209 -5.14 3.54 -9.94
CA VAL A 209 -4.86 3.38 -11.37
C VAL A 209 -3.74 4.33 -11.82
N GLU A 210 -3.76 5.58 -11.38
CA GLU A 210 -2.71 6.57 -11.67
C GLU A 210 -1.36 6.11 -11.12
N GLU A 211 -1.29 5.69 -9.87
CA GLU A 211 -0.07 5.15 -9.24
C GLU A 211 0.49 3.95 -10.03
N MET A 212 -0.38 3.02 -10.45
CA MET A 212 0.03 1.83 -11.21
C MET A 212 0.48 2.13 -12.65
N LEU A 213 0.07 3.24 -13.24
CA LEU A 213 0.52 3.68 -14.58
C LEU A 213 1.91 4.33 -14.54
N HIS A 214 2.33 4.82 -13.36
CA HIS A 214 3.64 5.45 -13.16
C HIS A 214 4.67 4.53 -12.48
N HIS A 215 4.29 3.27 -12.26
CA HIS A 215 5.09 2.24 -11.58
C HIS A 215 5.65 1.22 -12.61
#